data_dfc8cae03e0dfc9067f88eaa74d685d7
#
_entry.id   dfc8cae03e0dfc9067f88eaa74d685d7
#
_cell.length_a   1.000
_cell.length_b   1.000
_cell.length_c   1.000
_cell.angle_alpha   90.00
_cell.angle_beta   90.00
_cell.angle_gamma   90.00
#
_symmetry.space_group_name_H-M   'P 1'
#
loop_
_entity.id
_entity.type
_entity.pdbx_description
1 polymer ?
#
loop_
_entity_poly.entity_id
_entity_poly.type
_entity_poly.pdbx_seq_one_letter_code
_entity_poly.pdbx_strand_id
1 'polypeptide(L)'
;MNAKNLENSINVSLPPTPYYVLDEAAIVANMKIIARLCELSGAKALLALKCFATWGVFDVMQPYLHGTTSSSLNEVRLGYETFGNNDDASSSDRKETHAYSVAYSADEIPEVLNYADKIIFNSISQLNAFKAQAAAQNIPVGLRLNPKTSNSSFLIADPARPFSRLGEHDKDKIAAVLGDITGVMIHNNCENDSFEA
;
A
#
# COMPACT_ATOMS: atom_id res chain seq x y z
N MET A 1 7.21 -27.97 -4.64
CA MET A 1 8.11 -28.47 -5.72
C MET A 1 9.51 -28.55 -5.13
N ASN A 2 10.29 -29.62 -5.31
CA ASN A 2 11.66 -29.63 -4.79
C ASN A 2 12.63 -29.02 -5.83
N ALA A 3 13.83 -28.58 -5.38
CA ALA A 3 14.80 -27.88 -6.24
C ALA A 3 15.17 -28.67 -7.50
N LYS A 4 15.34 -30.00 -7.42
CA LYS A 4 15.66 -30.86 -8.59
C LYS A 4 14.54 -30.87 -9.65
N ASN A 5 13.28 -30.85 -9.23
CA ASN A 5 12.16 -30.79 -10.17
C ASN A 5 12.07 -29.42 -10.84
N LEU A 6 12.46 -28.36 -10.15
CA LEU A 6 12.50 -27.02 -10.71
C LEU A 6 13.63 -26.86 -11.74
N GLU A 7 14.85 -27.32 -11.43
CA GLU A 7 16.00 -27.34 -12.36
C GLU A 7 15.66 -28.03 -13.68
N ASN A 8 14.99 -29.19 -13.60
CA ASN A 8 14.58 -29.94 -14.79
C ASN A 8 13.48 -29.25 -15.60
N SER A 9 12.66 -28.42 -14.96
CA SER A 9 11.54 -27.74 -15.64
C SER A 9 11.95 -26.44 -16.33
N ILE A 10 12.98 -25.73 -15.81
CA ILE A 10 13.40 -24.43 -16.35
C ILE A 10 14.73 -24.47 -17.10
N ASN A 11 15.42 -25.62 -17.12
CA ASN A 11 16.71 -25.83 -17.80
C ASN A 11 17.77 -24.74 -17.51
N VAL A 12 17.80 -24.28 -16.25
CA VAL A 12 18.72 -23.23 -15.77
C VAL A 12 19.52 -23.80 -14.60
N SER A 13 20.81 -23.53 -14.58
CA SER A 13 21.65 -23.81 -13.40
C SER A 13 21.28 -22.89 -12.28
N LEU A 14 20.72 -23.42 -11.21
CA LEU A 14 20.34 -22.65 -10.03
C LEU A 14 21.52 -22.45 -9.09
N PRO A 15 21.59 -21.33 -8.36
CA PRO A 15 22.63 -21.08 -7.38
C PRO A 15 22.52 -22.07 -6.21
N PRO A 16 23.56 -22.21 -5.37
CA PRO A 16 23.45 -22.97 -4.12
C PRO A 16 22.34 -22.44 -3.22
N THR A 17 21.58 -23.33 -2.59
CA THR A 17 20.53 -22.98 -1.63
C THR A 17 21.13 -22.34 -0.35
N PRO A 18 20.37 -21.46 0.35
CA PRO A 18 18.96 -21.08 0.13
C PRO A 18 18.77 -19.95 -0.91
N TYR A 19 17.68 -19.99 -1.68
CA TYR A 19 17.27 -18.93 -2.63
C TYR A 19 15.76 -18.89 -2.79
N TYR A 20 15.26 -17.78 -3.30
CA TYR A 20 13.87 -17.63 -3.79
C TYR A 20 13.87 -17.69 -5.32
N VAL A 21 12.84 -18.31 -5.87
CA VAL A 21 12.57 -18.32 -7.31
C VAL A 21 11.27 -17.61 -7.56
N LEU A 22 11.28 -16.66 -8.47
CA LEU A 22 10.11 -15.92 -8.89
C LEU A 22 9.73 -16.36 -10.31
N ASP A 23 8.46 -16.70 -10.50
CA ASP A 23 7.89 -16.99 -11.82
C ASP A 23 7.27 -15.69 -12.37
N GLU A 24 7.99 -15.02 -13.25
CA GLU A 24 7.53 -13.76 -13.88
C GLU A 24 6.25 -13.97 -14.70
N ALA A 25 6.10 -15.12 -15.36
CA ALA A 25 4.90 -15.39 -16.15
C ALA A 25 3.66 -15.49 -15.24
N ALA A 26 3.80 -16.11 -14.07
CA ALA A 26 2.72 -16.18 -13.08
C ALA A 26 2.41 -14.79 -12.48
N ILE A 27 3.44 -13.97 -12.22
CA ILE A 27 3.25 -12.59 -11.78
C ILE A 27 2.46 -11.80 -12.83
N VAL A 28 2.88 -11.82 -14.09
CA VAL A 28 2.19 -11.13 -15.18
C VAL A 28 0.75 -11.63 -15.36
N ALA A 29 0.50 -12.93 -15.24
CA ALA A 29 -0.86 -13.47 -15.31
C ALA A 29 -1.77 -12.88 -14.21
N ASN A 30 -1.28 -12.80 -12.98
CA ASN A 30 -1.99 -12.18 -11.86
C ASN A 30 -2.20 -10.67 -12.09
N MET A 31 -1.19 -9.96 -12.58
CA MET A 31 -1.29 -8.52 -12.88
C MET A 31 -2.35 -8.23 -13.93
N LYS A 32 -2.48 -9.06 -14.97
CA LYS A 32 -3.54 -8.92 -15.99
C LYS A 32 -4.94 -9.05 -15.39
N ILE A 33 -5.14 -9.93 -14.41
CA ILE A 33 -6.42 -10.05 -13.70
C ILE A 33 -6.72 -8.75 -12.95
N ILE A 34 -5.74 -8.21 -12.22
CA ILE A 34 -5.88 -6.96 -11.47
C ILE A 34 -6.19 -5.79 -12.42
N ALA A 35 -5.44 -5.66 -13.52
CA ALA A 35 -5.68 -4.61 -14.51
C ALA A 35 -7.10 -4.70 -15.09
N ARG A 36 -7.57 -5.92 -15.39
CA ARG A 36 -8.95 -6.12 -15.88
C ARG A 36 -10.01 -5.70 -14.85
N LEU A 37 -9.78 -5.96 -13.57
CA LEU A 37 -10.67 -5.48 -12.50
C LEU A 37 -10.66 -3.97 -12.40
N CYS A 38 -9.50 -3.32 -12.52
CA CYS A 38 -9.40 -1.87 -12.56
C CYS A 38 -10.18 -1.24 -13.73
N GLU A 39 -10.04 -1.81 -14.93
CA GLU A 39 -10.78 -1.39 -16.12
C GLU A 39 -12.32 -1.47 -15.92
N LEU A 40 -12.79 -2.57 -15.34
CA LEU A 40 -14.23 -2.81 -15.15
C LEU A 40 -14.84 -1.95 -14.04
N SER A 41 -14.06 -1.64 -12.99
CA SER A 41 -14.56 -0.93 -11.80
C SER A 41 -14.23 0.56 -11.79
N GLY A 42 -13.27 1.00 -12.60
CA GLY A 42 -12.68 2.34 -12.51
C GLY A 42 -11.77 2.53 -11.31
N ALA A 43 -11.47 1.46 -10.55
CA ALA A 43 -10.57 1.51 -9.42
C ALA A 43 -9.10 1.58 -9.85
N LYS A 44 -8.25 2.08 -8.96
CA LYS A 44 -6.80 2.05 -9.09
C LYS A 44 -6.20 0.99 -8.16
N ALA A 45 -5.33 0.13 -8.67
CA ALA A 45 -4.60 -0.84 -7.86
C ALA A 45 -3.21 -0.34 -7.51
N LEU A 46 -2.82 -0.47 -6.25
CA LEU A 46 -1.50 -0.15 -5.74
C LEU A 46 -0.84 -1.40 -5.17
N LEU A 47 0.47 -1.56 -5.39
CA LEU A 47 1.25 -2.63 -4.77
C LEU A 47 1.52 -2.30 -3.30
N ALA A 48 1.08 -3.15 -2.40
CA ALA A 48 1.40 -3.03 -0.97
C ALA A 48 2.80 -3.57 -0.68
N LEU A 49 3.77 -2.69 -0.43
CA LEU A 49 5.18 -3.08 -0.27
C LEU A 49 5.43 -3.94 0.97
N LYS A 50 4.64 -3.79 2.02
CA LYS A 50 4.69 -4.70 3.18
C LYS A 50 4.40 -6.16 2.83
N CYS A 51 3.67 -6.41 1.72
CA CYS A 51 3.31 -7.75 1.27
C CYS A 51 4.31 -8.28 0.24
N PHE A 52 4.83 -7.40 -0.62
CA PHE A 52 5.76 -7.77 -1.68
C PHE A 52 6.65 -6.58 -2.03
N ALA A 53 7.93 -6.68 -1.67
CA ALA A 53 8.94 -5.63 -1.89
C ALA A 53 10.15 -6.14 -2.68
N THR A 54 9.96 -7.16 -3.52
CA THR A 54 11.03 -7.70 -4.36
C THR A 54 11.19 -6.84 -5.61
N TRP A 55 11.93 -5.76 -5.49
CA TRP A 55 12.08 -4.72 -6.53
C TRP A 55 12.63 -5.24 -7.86
N GLY A 56 13.38 -6.34 -7.87
CA GLY A 56 13.94 -6.93 -9.10
C GLY A 56 12.90 -7.40 -10.13
N VAL A 57 11.61 -7.42 -9.77
CA VAL A 57 10.50 -7.75 -10.70
C VAL A 57 9.45 -6.63 -10.77
N PHE A 58 9.75 -5.43 -10.30
CA PHE A 58 8.81 -4.33 -10.37
C PHE A 58 8.52 -3.90 -11.81
N ASP A 59 9.52 -3.97 -12.69
CA ASP A 59 9.37 -3.61 -14.11
C ASP A 59 8.27 -4.42 -14.81
N VAL A 60 8.10 -5.71 -14.45
CA VAL A 60 7.05 -6.54 -15.04
C VAL A 60 5.67 -6.28 -14.42
N MET A 61 5.59 -5.63 -13.27
CA MET A 61 4.34 -5.27 -12.56
C MET A 61 3.85 -3.87 -12.89
N GLN A 62 4.75 -2.92 -13.11
CA GLN A 62 4.47 -1.51 -13.36
C GLN A 62 3.38 -1.26 -14.42
N PRO A 63 3.37 -1.94 -15.59
CA PRO A 63 2.39 -1.67 -16.64
C PRO A 63 0.95 -1.90 -16.21
N TYR A 64 0.73 -2.67 -15.15
CA TYR A 64 -0.59 -3.12 -14.69
C TYR A 64 -1.10 -2.40 -13.44
N LEU A 65 -0.24 -1.67 -12.75
CA LEU A 65 -0.54 -1.04 -11.47
C LEU A 65 -0.39 0.48 -11.54
N HIS A 66 -1.09 1.17 -10.65
CA HIS A 66 -1.11 2.64 -10.62
C HIS A 66 -0.03 3.22 -9.68
N GLY A 67 0.62 2.37 -8.89
CA GLY A 67 1.67 2.79 -7.96
C GLY A 67 1.86 1.82 -6.81
N THR A 68 2.39 2.34 -5.71
CA THR A 68 2.67 1.58 -4.48
C THR A 68 1.96 2.17 -3.27
N THR A 69 1.73 1.36 -2.25
CA THR A 69 1.33 1.80 -0.91
C THR A 69 2.29 1.23 0.13
N SER A 70 2.66 2.04 1.10
CA SER A 70 3.82 1.83 1.96
C SER A 70 3.45 1.98 3.42
N SER A 71 4.12 1.21 4.30
CA SER A 71 3.87 1.19 5.75
C SER A 71 5.02 1.77 6.59
N SER A 72 6.08 2.23 5.94
CA SER A 72 7.25 2.83 6.59
C SER A 72 7.96 3.80 5.64
N LEU A 73 8.84 4.63 6.18
CA LEU A 73 9.70 5.52 5.39
C LEU A 73 10.52 4.76 4.34
N ASN A 74 11.12 3.62 4.72
CA ASN A 74 11.93 2.83 3.78
C ASN A 74 11.10 2.26 2.63
N GLU A 75 9.85 1.84 2.88
CA GLU A 75 8.95 1.39 1.83
C GLU A 75 8.51 2.55 0.94
N VAL A 76 8.22 3.73 1.49
CA VAL A 76 7.87 4.92 0.68
C VAL A 76 9.01 5.27 -0.28
N ARG A 77 10.25 5.31 0.22
CA ARG A 77 11.44 5.51 -0.61
C ARG A 77 11.60 4.44 -1.68
N LEU A 78 11.47 3.17 -1.30
CA LEU A 78 11.57 2.06 -2.25
C LEU A 78 10.54 2.22 -3.39
N GLY A 79 9.28 2.50 -3.04
CA GLY A 79 8.23 2.73 -4.04
C GLY A 79 8.55 3.90 -4.95
N TYR A 80 8.97 5.02 -4.39
CA TYR A 80 9.35 6.21 -5.14
C TYR A 80 10.55 5.96 -6.07
N GLU A 81 11.63 5.35 -5.57
CA GLU A 81 12.89 5.19 -6.30
C GLU A 81 12.82 4.07 -7.35
N THR A 82 11.96 3.05 -7.17
CA THR A 82 12.05 1.82 -7.98
C THR A 82 10.77 1.43 -8.70
N PHE A 83 9.63 2.05 -8.42
CA PHE A 83 8.35 1.65 -9.04
C PHE A 83 7.87 2.64 -10.12
N GLY A 84 8.76 3.19 -10.95
CA GLY A 84 8.39 4.01 -12.12
C GLY A 84 8.04 5.44 -11.78
N ASN A 85 8.59 5.96 -10.72
CA ASN A 85 8.62 7.37 -10.48
C ASN A 85 9.79 7.96 -11.26
N ASN A 86 9.57 8.23 -12.54
CA ASN A 86 10.54 8.95 -13.35
C ASN A 86 10.38 10.45 -13.04
N ASP A 87 11.48 11.16 -12.95
CA ASP A 87 11.57 12.61 -12.70
C ASP A 87 10.76 13.48 -13.70
N ASP A 88 10.16 12.86 -14.71
CA ASP A 88 9.30 13.49 -15.69
C ASP A 88 7.87 13.61 -15.14
N ALA A 89 7.68 14.60 -14.26
CA ALA A 89 6.40 14.90 -13.59
C ALA A 89 5.23 15.21 -14.55
N SER A 90 5.47 15.27 -15.86
CA SER A 90 4.47 15.54 -16.90
C SER A 90 3.89 14.29 -17.54
N SER A 91 4.41 13.11 -17.24
CA SER A 91 3.95 11.84 -17.82
C SER A 91 2.65 11.38 -17.19
N SER A 92 1.63 11.12 -18.01
CA SER A 92 0.38 10.45 -17.61
C SER A 92 0.60 9.05 -17.00
N ASP A 93 1.80 8.52 -17.18
CA ASP A 93 2.19 7.16 -16.78
C ASP A 93 2.95 7.12 -15.43
N ARG A 94 3.13 8.30 -14.78
CA ARG A 94 3.76 8.38 -13.47
C ARG A 94 3.00 7.56 -12.44
N LYS A 95 3.73 6.74 -11.68
CA LYS A 95 3.17 5.87 -10.63
C LYS A 95 3.09 6.62 -9.30
N GLU A 96 1.93 6.51 -8.64
CA GLU A 96 1.70 7.17 -7.37
C GLU A 96 2.38 6.39 -6.23
N THR A 97 2.96 7.09 -5.25
CA THR A 97 3.49 6.51 -4.00
C THR A 97 2.64 6.98 -2.83
N HIS A 98 1.87 6.06 -2.24
CA HIS A 98 1.01 6.35 -1.10
C HIS A 98 1.68 5.94 0.21
N ALA A 99 1.64 6.80 1.21
CA ALA A 99 2.19 6.55 2.52
C ALA A 99 1.07 6.35 3.56
N TYR A 100 1.15 5.26 4.32
CA TYR A 100 0.33 5.02 5.50
C TYR A 100 1.17 4.33 6.57
N SER A 101 1.16 4.86 7.78
CA SER A 101 1.68 4.17 8.97
C SER A 101 0.74 4.34 10.15
N VAL A 102 0.72 3.37 11.05
CA VAL A 102 -0.07 3.45 12.29
C VAL A 102 0.41 4.59 13.17
N ALA A 103 1.72 4.86 13.15
CA ALA A 103 2.31 5.98 13.87
C ALA A 103 3.52 6.51 13.09
N TYR A 104 3.51 7.81 12.81
CA TYR A 104 4.67 8.55 12.32
C TYR A 104 5.31 9.30 13.46
N SER A 105 6.63 9.33 13.51
CA SER A 105 7.35 10.28 14.36
C SER A 105 7.46 11.66 13.68
N ALA A 106 7.66 12.69 14.48
CA ALA A 106 7.85 14.04 13.95
C ALA A 106 9.11 14.14 13.07
N ASP A 107 10.11 13.33 13.36
CA ASP A 107 11.39 13.32 12.63
C ASP A 107 11.27 12.62 11.28
N GLU A 108 10.36 11.62 11.13
CA GLU A 108 10.16 10.90 9.88
C GLU A 108 9.29 11.65 8.87
N ILE A 109 8.33 12.45 9.34
CA ILE A 109 7.33 13.09 8.47
C ILE A 109 7.95 13.92 7.35
N PRO A 110 8.95 14.79 7.59
CA PRO A 110 9.53 15.59 6.51
C PRO A 110 10.10 14.73 5.39
N GLU A 111 10.73 13.62 5.75
CA GLU A 111 11.34 12.72 4.77
C GLU A 111 10.28 11.87 4.04
N VAL A 112 9.26 11.37 4.75
CA VAL A 112 8.11 10.67 4.13
C VAL A 112 7.43 11.55 3.09
N LEU A 113 7.20 12.83 3.40
CA LEU A 113 6.53 13.77 2.49
C LEU A 113 7.37 14.08 1.23
N ASN A 114 8.70 13.94 1.27
CA ASN A 114 9.53 14.10 0.08
C ASN A 114 9.30 13.01 -0.98
N TYR A 115 8.77 11.85 -0.58
CA TYR A 115 8.57 10.69 -1.46
C TYR A 115 7.09 10.34 -1.69
N ALA A 116 6.18 10.90 -0.89
CA ALA A 116 4.77 10.52 -0.95
C ALA A 116 3.96 11.45 -1.85
N ASP A 117 3.13 10.88 -2.71
CA ASP A 117 2.09 11.59 -3.47
C ASP A 117 0.80 11.76 -2.67
N LYS A 118 0.61 10.94 -1.66
CA LYS A 118 -0.52 10.98 -0.74
C LYS A 118 -0.12 10.38 0.60
N ILE A 119 -0.56 10.98 1.69
CA ILE A 119 -0.36 10.45 3.04
C ILE A 119 -1.69 10.20 3.74
N ILE A 120 -1.78 9.07 4.43
CA ILE A 120 -2.97 8.69 5.21
C ILE A 120 -2.58 8.62 6.67
N PHE A 121 -3.27 9.39 7.51
CA PHE A 121 -3.06 9.37 8.95
C PHE A 121 -3.99 8.36 9.62
N ASN A 122 -3.46 7.66 10.62
CA ASN A 122 -4.21 6.65 11.36
C ASN A 122 -5.19 7.24 12.38
N SER A 123 -4.95 8.48 12.82
CA SER A 123 -5.75 9.14 13.85
C SER A 123 -5.88 10.63 13.61
N ILE A 124 -6.90 11.24 14.19
CA ILE A 124 -7.11 12.70 14.17
C ILE A 124 -5.97 13.42 14.87
N SER A 125 -5.35 12.84 15.90
CA SER A 125 -4.19 13.44 16.55
C SER A 125 -2.99 13.56 15.61
N GLN A 126 -2.69 12.52 14.81
CA GLN A 126 -1.66 12.59 13.77
C GLN A 126 -2.01 13.57 12.66
N LEU A 127 -3.27 13.56 12.19
CA LEU A 127 -3.75 14.51 11.20
C LEU A 127 -3.50 15.94 11.66
N ASN A 128 -3.90 16.28 12.89
CA ASN A 128 -3.72 17.63 13.45
C ASN A 128 -2.24 18.01 13.65
N ALA A 129 -1.39 17.03 13.98
CA ALA A 129 0.04 17.26 14.16
C ALA A 129 0.76 17.55 12.84
N PHE A 130 0.34 16.95 11.72
CA PHE A 130 1.15 16.89 10.51
C PHE A 130 0.48 17.44 9.24
N LYS A 131 -0.84 17.73 9.25
CA LYS A 131 -1.55 18.22 8.06
C LYS A 131 -0.97 19.52 7.49
N ALA A 132 -0.43 20.40 8.34
CA ALA A 132 0.18 21.65 7.88
C ALA A 132 1.46 21.41 7.08
N GLN A 133 2.27 20.41 7.47
CA GLN A 133 3.50 20.05 6.74
C GLN A 133 3.16 19.41 5.38
N ALA A 134 2.15 18.54 5.33
CA ALA A 134 1.66 17.97 4.08
C ALA A 134 1.10 19.03 3.13
N ALA A 135 0.30 19.98 3.67
CA ALA A 135 -0.26 21.09 2.90
C ALA A 135 0.82 22.01 2.30
N ALA A 136 1.91 22.27 3.05
CA ALA A 136 3.04 23.07 2.56
C ALA A 136 3.73 22.46 1.34
N GLN A 137 3.62 21.15 1.13
CA GLN A 137 4.14 20.42 -0.02
C GLN A 137 3.05 20.04 -1.03
N ASN A 138 1.82 20.52 -0.87
CA ASN A 138 0.65 20.17 -1.69
C ASN A 138 0.35 18.68 -1.73
N ILE A 139 0.64 17.94 -0.65
CA ILE A 139 0.39 16.51 -0.56
C ILE A 139 -1.01 16.29 0.00
N PRO A 140 -1.91 15.61 -0.75
CA PRO A 140 -3.24 15.25 -0.27
C PRO A 140 -3.17 14.36 0.97
N VAL A 141 -4.02 14.65 1.96
CA VAL A 141 -4.09 13.86 3.18
C VAL A 141 -5.38 13.06 3.27
N GLY A 142 -5.27 11.85 3.81
CA GLY A 142 -6.40 10.99 4.11
C GLY A 142 -6.44 10.62 5.59
N LEU A 143 -7.58 10.06 6.02
CA LEU A 143 -7.78 9.54 7.37
C LEU A 143 -8.20 8.07 7.31
N ARG A 144 -7.58 7.22 8.13
CA ARG A 144 -8.05 5.85 8.30
C ARG A 144 -9.27 5.82 9.18
N LEU A 145 -10.34 5.19 8.69
CA LEU A 145 -11.56 4.92 9.42
C LEU A 145 -11.61 3.46 9.88
N ASN A 146 -12.17 3.25 11.07
CA ASN A 146 -12.47 1.92 11.59
C ASN A 146 -13.98 1.76 11.75
N PRO A 147 -14.67 1.03 10.86
CA PRO A 147 -16.13 0.88 10.93
C PRO A 147 -16.58 0.00 12.09
N LYS A 148 -15.65 -0.58 12.86
CA LYS A 148 -15.93 -1.54 13.95
C LYS A 148 -16.64 -2.80 13.48
N THR A 149 -16.51 -3.13 12.21
CA THR A 149 -16.96 -4.39 11.61
C THR A 149 -15.76 -5.08 10.98
N SER A 150 -15.69 -6.39 11.08
CA SER A 150 -14.63 -7.19 10.47
C SER A 150 -15.06 -8.65 10.38
N ASN A 151 -14.61 -9.33 9.32
CA ASN A 151 -14.79 -10.77 9.15
C ASN A 151 -13.46 -11.54 9.38
N SER A 152 -12.49 -10.92 10.06
CA SER A 152 -11.22 -11.59 10.35
C SER A 152 -11.44 -12.81 11.25
N SER A 153 -10.91 -13.96 10.84
CA SER A 153 -10.92 -15.19 11.63
C SER A 153 -9.89 -15.18 12.78
N PHE A 154 -8.93 -14.23 12.74
CA PHE A 154 -7.87 -14.09 13.73
C PHE A 154 -8.04 -12.83 14.56
N LEU A 155 -8.31 -12.98 15.86
CA LEU A 155 -8.51 -11.84 16.75
C LEU A 155 -7.33 -10.83 16.73
N ILE A 156 -6.09 -11.30 16.62
CA ILE A 156 -4.93 -10.42 16.61
C ILE A 156 -4.85 -9.58 15.32
N ALA A 157 -5.35 -10.10 14.21
CA ALA A 157 -5.39 -9.42 12.92
C ALA A 157 -6.65 -8.56 12.74
N ASP A 158 -7.68 -8.76 13.56
CA ASP A 158 -8.94 -8.04 13.48
C ASP A 158 -8.79 -6.55 13.84
N PRO A 159 -8.96 -5.62 12.87
CA PRO A 159 -8.87 -4.20 13.14
C PRO A 159 -10.03 -3.67 14.01
N ALA A 160 -11.17 -4.38 14.07
CA ALA A 160 -12.34 -3.99 14.83
C ALA A 160 -12.34 -4.49 16.27
N ARG A 161 -11.34 -5.30 16.66
CA ARG A 161 -11.23 -5.87 18.03
C ARG A 161 -11.27 -4.80 19.12
N PRO A 162 -11.64 -5.16 20.36
CA PRO A 162 -11.53 -4.27 21.52
C PRO A 162 -10.11 -3.68 21.65
N PHE A 163 -10.03 -2.41 22.02
CA PHE A 163 -8.78 -1.68 22.19
C PHE A 163 -7.89 -1.57 20.94
N SER A 164 -8.44 -1.82 19.74
CA SER A 164 -7.73 -1.58 18.50
C SER A 164 -7.40 -0.09 18.36
N ARG A 165 -6.13 0.19 18.05
CA ARG A 165 -5.62 1.55 17.75
C ARG A 165 -5.74 1.92 16.27
N LEU A 166 -6.35 1.07 15.46
CA LEU A 166 -6.35 1.18 14.01
C LEU A 166 -7.54 1.99 13.51
N GLY A 167 -7.29 3.24 13.16
CA GLY A 167 -8.28 4.13 12.57
C GLY A 167 -9.25 4.76 13.57
N GLU A 168 -9.89 5.82 13.14
CA GLU A 168 -10.92 6.55 13.89
C GLU A 168 -12.29 5.91 13.70
N HIS A 169 -13.14 6.00 14.74
CA HIS A 169 -14.50 5.44 14.71
C HIS A 169 -15.57 6.38 15.29
N ASP A 170 -15.16 7.45 15.94
CA ASP A 170 -16.06 8.47 16.47
C ASP A 170 -16.57 9.36 15.35
N LYS A 171 -17.85 9.22 15.01
CA LYS A 171 -18.48 9.91 13.89
C LYS A 171 -18.44 11.43 14.01
N ASP A 172 -18.62 11.96 15.21
CA ASP A 172 -18.65 13.40 15.44
C ASP A 172 -17.25 14.01 15.26
N LYS A 173 -16.23 13.32 15.77
CA LYS A 173 -14.83 13.73 15.57
C LYS A 173 -14.40 13.63 14.12
N ILE A 174 -14.83 12.58 13.41
CA ILE A 174 -14.55 12.42 11.99
C ILE A 174 -15.22 13.54 11.19
N ALA A 175 -16.50 13.85 11.47
CA ALA A 175 -17.23 14.91 10.81
C ALA A 175 -16.55 16.29 10.98
N ALA A 176 -15.97 16.54 12.15
CA ALA A 176 -15.28 17.80 12.44
C ALA A 176 -14.00 18.03 11.63
N VAL A 177 -13.41 16.97 11.04
CA VAL A 177 -12.16 17.05 10.26
C VAL A 177 -12.34 16.72 8.77
N LEU A 178 -13.56 16.52 8.30
CA LEU A 178 -13.81 16.19 6.88
C LEU A 178 -13.28 17.26 5.91
N GLY A 179 -13.27 18.52 6.32
CA GLY A 179 -12.73 19.62 5.50
C GLY A 179 -11.20 19.61 5.39
N ASP A 180 -10.51 18.85 6.24
CA ASP A 180 -9.05 18.76 6.28
C ASP A 180 -8.50 17.58 5.46
N ILE A 181 -9.36 16.68 4.96
CA ILE A 181 -8.96 15.46 4.27
C ILE A 181 -9.54 15.39 2.87
N THR A 182 -8.83 14.73 1.97
CA THR A 182 -9.25 14.49 0.58
C THR A 182 -9.79 13.08 0.35
N GLY A 183 -9.69 12.22 1.33
CA GLY A 183 -10.15 10.83 1.22
C GLY A 183 -10.06 10.06 2.52
N VAL A 184 -10.61 8.86 2.49
CA VAL A 184 -10.60 7.94 3.63
C VAL A 184 -9.98 6.61 3.25
N MET A 185 -9.38 5.93 4.23
CA MET A 185 -8.89 4.56 4.11
C MET A 185 -9.68 3.66 5.05
N ILE A 186 -10.11 2.52 4.55
CA ILE A 186 -10.74 1.47 5.34
C ILE A 186 -9.97 0.17 5.12
N HIS A 187 -9.67 -0.54 6.20
CA HIS A 187 -9.10 -1.87 6.16
C HIS A 187 -9.79 -2.70 7.23
N ASN A 188 -10.87 -3.38 6.87
CA ASN A 188 -11.72 -4.13 7.78
C ASN A 188 -11.76 -5.64 7.49
N ASN A 189 -11.18 -6.09 6.40
CA ASN A 189 -11.16 -7.49 5.97
C ASN A 189 -9.72 -8.00 5.87
N CYS A 190 -9.11 -8.29 7.03
CA CYS A 190 -7.81 -8.93 7.07
C CYS A 190 -7.99 -10.45 7.20
N GLU A 191 -7.33 -11.22 6.31
CA GLU A 191 -7.41 -12.68 6.28
C GLU A 191 -8.85 -13.21 6.23
N ASN A 192 -9.66 -12.61 5.37
CA ASN A 192 -11.05 -12.96 5.17
C ASN A 192 -11.18 -13.87 3.94
N ASP A 193 -11.89 -14.97 4.10
CA ASP A 193 -12.27 -15.92 3.04
C ASP A 193 -13.73 -15.81 2.60
N SER A 194 -14.50 -14.90 3.20
CA SER A 194 -15.89 -14.61 2.90
C SER A 194 -16.05 -13.29 2.15
N PHE A 195 -16.86 -13.29 1.07
CA PHE A 195 -17.27 -12.08 0.36
C PHE A 195 -18.58 -11.47 0.89
N GLU A 196 -19.17 -12.08 1.91
CA GLU A 196 -20.40 -11.63 2.57
C GLU A 196 -20.06 -10.70 3.75
N ALA A 197 -19.62 -9.48 3.50
CA ALA A 197 -19.27 -8.53 4.56
C ALA A 197 -20.00 -7.20 4.41
#